data_1960818812f227d6433e1b3286a6d21c
#
_entry.id   1960818812f227d6433e1b3286a6d21c
#
_cell.length_a   1.000
_cell.length_b   1.000
_cell.length_c   1.000
_cell.angle_alpha   90.00
_cell.angle_beta   90.00
_cell.angle_gamma   90.00
#
_symmetry.space_group_name_H-M   'P 1'
#
loop_
_entity.id
_entity.type
_entity.pdbx_description
1 polymer ?
#
loop_
_entity_poly.entity_id
_entity_poly.type
_entity_poly.pdbx_seq_one_letter_code
_entity_poly.pdbx_strand_id
1 'polypeptide(L)'
;ARLYQERFPNDTVIIADAHQYLLDHYKEYDFIWSSPPCPTHSIARAYNPKYKTLYPDLKLYEEIIMLLNVSNGKNPRFKGKFIVENVIPYYEPLIPAKKRGRHLYWSNFNIPNILSNRKNPQLGNAQKEIKALSEFHDYDFTKYKGEQSRTKMARNLVDYEAGKTIFETVLGIVRREDINQEELF
;
A
#
# COMPACT_ATOMS: atom_id res chain seq x y z
N ALA A 1 -15.16 -0.57 -0.81
CA ALA A 1 -15.92 -0.59 0.43
C ALA A 1 -16.84 -1.82 0.49
N ARG A 2 -17.92 -1.92 -0.34
CA ARG A 2 -18.92 -2.99 -0.24
C ARG A 2 -18.33 -4.40 -0.26
N LEU A 3 -17.46 -4.74 -1.22
CA LEU A 3 -16.82 -6.07 -1.31
C LEU A 3 -15.95 -6.39 -0.09
N TYR A 4 -15.29 -5.40 0.45
CA TYR A 4 -14.50 -5.56 1.67
C TYR A 4 -15.42 -5.91 2.84
N GLN A 5 -16.52 -5.16 3.02
CA GLN A 5 -17.49 -5.39 4.09
C GLN A 5 -18.20 -6.76 3.96
N GLU A 6 -18.48 -7.21 2.72
CA GLU A 6 -19.03 -8.54 2.47
C GLU A 6 -18.07 -9.66 2.88
N ARG A 7 -16.75 -9.46 2.68
CA ARG A 7 -15.72 -10.44 3.04
C ARG A 7 -15.35 -10.41 4.51
N PHE A 8 -15.38 -9.22 5.11
CA PHE A 8 -15.00 -8.97 6.49
C PHE A 8 -16.14 -8.23 7.21
N PRO A 9 -17.23 -8.93 7.57
CA PRO A 9 -18.43 -8.28 8.10
C PRO A 9 -18.26 -7.65 9.48
N ASN A 10 -17.25 -8.09 10.23
CA ASN A 10 -16.94 -7.56 11.55
C ASN A 10 -16.04 -6.32 11.54
N ASP A 11 -15.47 -5.98 10.38
CA ASP A 11 -14.63 -4.80 10.26
C ASP A 11 -15.47 -3.53 10.06
N THR A 12 -15.01 -2.43 10.61
CA THR A 12 -15.64 -1.12 10.38
C THR A 12 -15.16 -0.54 9.06
N VAL A 13 -16.09 -0.30 8.14
CA VAL A 13 -15.79 0.35 6.84
C VAL A 13 -16.39 1.75 6.81
N ILE A 14 -15.52 2.76 6.72
CA ILE A 14 -15.90 4.17 6.65
C ILE A 14 -15.70 4.66 5.21
N ILE A 15 -16.72 5.28 4.64
CA ILE A 15 -16.66 5.89 3.30
C ILE A 15 -16.53 7.41 3.49
N ALA A 16 -15.30 7.90 3.34
CA ALA A 16 -14.95 9.31 3.53
C ALA A 16 -13.77 9.69 2.63
N ASP A 17 -13.38 10.97 2.63
CA ASP A 17 -12.05 11.38 2.14
C ASP A 17 -11.01 10.81 3.11
N ALA A 18 -10.24 9.83 2.65
CA ALA A 18 -9.30 9.11 3.49
C ALA A 18 -8.16 10.01 4.02
N HIS A 19 -7.73 11.01 3.23
CA HIS A 19 -6.71 11.96 3.63
C HIS A 19 -7.18 12.84 4.80
N GLN A 20 -8.40 13.40 4.67
CA GLN A 20 -8.99 14.21 5.74
C GLN A 20 -9.29 13.35 6.97
N TYR A 21 -9.83 12.14 6.77
CA TYR A 21 -10.09 11.22 7.87
C TYR A 21 -8.81 10.87 8.64
N LEU A 22 -7.71 10.60 7.93
CA LEU A 22 -6.42 10.35 8.56
C LEU A 22 -5.98 11.56 9.42
N LEU A 23 -6.08 12.77 8.87
CA LEU A 23 -5.71 13.99 9.57
C LEU A 23 -6.48 14.18 10.89
N ASP A 24 -7.77 13.87 10.87
CA ASP A 24 -8.65 14.08 12.02
C ASP A 24 -8.53 12.98 13.08
N HIS A 25 -8.20 11.73 12.68
CA HIS A 25 -8.33 10.54 13.51
C HIS A 25 -7.02 9.76 13.74
N TYR A 26 -5.87 10.17 13.18
CA TYR A 26 -4.62 9.37 13.25
C TYR A 26 -4.18 8.99 14.68
N LYS A 27 -4.56 9.79 15.68
CA LYS A 27 -4.20 9.53 17.10
C LYS A 27 -5.01 8.42 17.76
N GLU A 28 -6.09 7.98 17.14
CA GLU A 28 -7.01 6.96 17.65
C GLU A 28 -6.51 5.53 17.36
N TYR A 29 -5.42 5.38 16.57
CA TYR A 29 -4.93 4.11 16.10
C TYR A 29 -3.54 3.79 16.61
N ASP A 30 -3.28 2.51 16.89
CA ASP A 30 -1.95 2.00 17.23
C ASP A 30 -1.13 1.65 15.99
N PHE A 31 -1.80 1.32 14.89
CA PHE A 31 -1.19 1.03 13.59
C PHE A 31 -2.00 1.67 12.46
N ILE A 32 -1.29 2.32 11.55
CA ILE A 32 -1.88 2.93 10.35
C ILE A 32 -1.20 2.37 9.12
N TRP A 33 -2.00 1.84 8.18
CA TRP A 33 -1.60 1.56 6.81
C TRP A 33 -2.30 2.54 5.89
N SER A 34 -1.54 3.36 5.17
CA SER A 34 -2.07 4.26 4.16
C SER A 34 -1.56 3.89 2.78
N SER A 35 -2.46 3.83 1.79
CA SER A 35 -2.14 3.66 0.37
C SER A 35 -2.83 4.77 -0.43
N PRO A 36 -2.28 5.99 -0.43
CA PRO A 36 -2.85 7.12 -1.14
C PRO A 36 -2.98 6.86 -2.65
N PRO A 37 -3.91 7.53 -3.34
CA PRO A 37 -4.13 7.32 -4.77
C PRO A 37 -2.86 7.50 -5.61
N CYS A 38 -2.50 6.47 -6.38
CA CYS A 38 -1.27 6.44 -7.19
C CYS A 38 -1.36 7.03 -8.63
N PRO A 39 -2.53 7.41 -9.21
CA PRO A 39 -2.59 7.77 -10.62
C PRO A 39 -1.70 8.94 -11.05
N THR A 40 -1.41 9.88 -10.15
CA THR A 40 -0.58 11.05 -10.42
C THR A 40 0.92 10.78 -10.25
N HIS A 41 1.28 9.65 -9.65
CA HIS A 41 2.67 9.26 -9.37
C HIS A 41 3.20 8.22 -10.34
N SER A 42 2.34 7.31 -10.81
CA SER A 42 2.73 6.08 -11.51
C SER A 42 3.59 6.32 -12.74
N ILE A 43 4.74 5.64 -12.81
CA ILE A 43 5.63 5.61 -13.98
C ILE A 43 4.91 5.12 -15.24
N ALA A 44 3.90 4.25 -15.12
CA ALA A 44 3.11 3.77 -16.25
C ALA A 44 2.41 4.90 -17.00
N ARG A 45 2.18 6.03 -16.34
CA ARG A 45 1.58 7.22 -16.94
C ARG A 45 2.57 7.95 -17.83
N ALA A 46 3.85 8.00 -17.46
CA ALA A 46 4.89 8.66 -18.24
C ALA A 46 5.14 7.96 -19.60
N TYR A 47 4.90 6.66 -19.67
CA TYR A 47 5.10 5.87 -20.90
C TYR A 47 3.89 5.85 -21.84
N ASN A 48 2.74 6.40 -21.46
CA ASN A 48 1.55 6.37 -22.28
C ASN A 48 1.20 7.78 -22.81
N PRO A 49 1.44 8.07 -24.11
CA PRO A 49 1.23 9.40 -24.69
C PRO A 49 -0.24 9.84 -24.68
N LYS A 50 -1.18 8.93 -24.43
CA LYS A 50 -2.62 9.26 -24.31
C LYS A 50 -2.97 9.93 -22.99
N TYR A 51 -2.12 9.84 -21.99
CA TYR A 51 -2.37 10.48 -20.70
C TYR A 51 -1.81 11.91 -20.68
N LYS A 52 -2.67 12.85 -20.29
CA LYS A 52 -2.22 14.21 -20.02
C LYS A 52 -1.22 14.21 -18.86
N THR A 53 -0.22 15.07 -18.94
CA THR A 53 0.66 15.36 -17.81
C THR A 53 -0.17 15.88 -16.64
N LEU A 54 0.05 15.32 -15.46
CA LEU A 54 -0.55 15.76 -14.21
C LEU A 54 0.55 16.07 -13.23
N TYR A 55 0.34 17.08 -12.41
CA TYR A 55 1.18 17.31 -11.24
C TYR A 55 1.02 16.16 -10.26
N PRO A 56 2.10 15.73 -9.56
CA PRO A 56 2.00 14.79 -8.46
C PRO A 56 1.06 15.31 -7.38
N ASP A 57 0.19 14.46 -6.87
CA ASP A 57 -0.64 14.78 -5.72
C ASP A 57 0.23 14.75 -4.45
N LEU A 58 0.54 15.93 -3.90
CA LEU A 58 1.42 16.04 -2.74
C LEU A 58 0.80 15.55 -1.43
N LYS A 59 -0.48 15.21 -1.41
CA LYS A 59 -1.14 14.59 -0.25
C LYS A 59 -0.41 13.34 0.23
N LEU A 60 0.21 12.57 -0.68
CA LEU A 60 1.10 11.46 -0.32
C LEU A 60 2.19 11.90 0.67
N TYR A 61 2.87 12.99 0.36
CA TYR A 61 3.97 13.49 1.21
C TYR A 61 3.47 14.22 2.45
N GLU A 62 2.31 14.85 2.39
CA GLU A 62 1.66 15.45 3.56
C GLU A 62 1.36 14.39 4.62
N GLU A 63 0.81 13.23 4.22
CA GLU A 63 0.56 12.09 5.11
C GLU A 63 1.87 11.56 5.71
N ILE A 64 2.91 11.37 4.89
CA ILE A 64 4.21 10.88 5.36
C ILE A 64 4.81 11.86 6.38
N ILE A 65 4.84 13.15 6.08
CA ILE A 65 5.39 14.19 6.96
C ILE A 65 4.62 14.22 8.29
N MET A 66 3.29 14.19 8.22
CA MET A 66 2.44 14.19 9.40
C MET A 66 2.72 13.00 10.30
N LEU A 67 2.80 11.78 9.73
CA LEU A 67 3.00 10.54 10.48
C LEU A 67 4.45 10.40 10.99
N LEU A 68 5.45 10.82 10.22
CA LEU A 68 6.84 10.87 10.66
C LEU A 68 7.04 11.89 11.78
N ASN A 69 6.29 12.97 11.73
CA ASN A 69 6.29 14.11 12.64
C ASN A 69 7.66 14.36 13.30
N VAL A 70 8.56 14.93 12.54
CA VAL A 70 9.92 15.30 12.99
C VAL A 70 9.89 16.64 13.73
N SER A 71 8.81 16.99 14.43
CA SER A 71 8.75 18.22 15.17
C SER A 71 9.59 18.13 16.44
N ASN A 72 10.28 19.22 16.77
CA ASN A 72 11.20 19.41 17.89
C ASN A 72 10.56 19.22 19.31
N GLY A 73 9.74 18.23 19.48
CA GLY A 73 9.19 17.80 20.78
C GLY A 73 7.97 18.57 21.28
N LYS A 74 7.46 19.56 20.53
CA LYS A 74 6.37 20.44 21.00
C LYS A 74 4.96 19.98 20.64
N ASN A 75 4.79 19.08 19.69
CA ASN A 75 3.48 18.51 19.32
C ASN A 75 3.41 17.01 19.64
N PRO A 76 2.27 16.51 20.10
CA PRO A 76 2.12 15.07 20.34
C PRO A 76 2.23 14.32 19.01
N ARG A 77 3.35 13.61 18.85
CA ARG A 77 3.62 12.76 17.70
C ARG A 77 2.62 11.62 17.67
N PHE A 78 2.39 11.08 16.48
CA PHE A 78 1.80 9.77 16.36
C PHE A 78 2.67 8.75 17.12
N LYS A 79 2.10 8.10 18.09
CA LYS A 79 2.82 7.14 18.96
C LYS A 79 2.80 5.72 18.42
N GLY A 80 1.87 5.44 17.52
CA GLY A 80 1.70 4.14 16.89
C GLY A 80 2.76 3.83 15.84
N LYS A 81 2.59 2.71 15.19
CA LYS A 81 3.37 2.31 14.02
C LYS A 81 2.62 2.68 12.75
N PHE A 82 3.35 3.11 11.73
CA PHE A 82 2.70 3.40 10.45
C PHE A 82 3.52 2.89 9.27
N ILE A 83 2.81 2.66 8.19
CA ILE A 83 3.37 2.45 6.86
C ILE A 83 2.52 3.21 5.84
N VAL A 84 3.19 3.95 4.96
CA VAL A 84 2.59 4.54 3.76
C VAL A 84 3.16 3.79 2.57
N GLU A 85 2.31 3.36 1.66
CA GLU A 85 2.69 2.60 0.47
C GLU A 85 2.25 3.35 -0.78
N ASN A 86 3.11 3.37 -1.80
CA ASN A 86 2.74 3.85 -3.12
C ASN A 86 3.57 3.16 -4.22
N VAL A 87 3.16 3.35 -5.46
CA VAL A 87 3.90 2.85 -6.62
C VAL A 87 5.23 3.58 -6.79
N ILE A 88 6.16 2.99 -7.55
CA ILE A 88 7.38 3.69 -7.97
C ILE A 88 6.97 4.85 -8.89
N PRO A 89 7.29 6.10 -8.52
CA PRO A 89 6.89 7.27 -9.28
C PRO A 89 7.78 7.49 -10.51
N TYR A 90 7.34 8.35 -11.43
CA TYR A 90 8.11 8.77 -12.61
C TYR A 90 9.16 9.85 -12.28
N TYR A 91 9.24 10.28 -11.05
CA TYR A 91 10.17 11.28 -10.53
C TYR A 91 10.91 10.71 -9.32
N GLU A 92 11.98 11.38 -8.88
CA GLU A 92 12.68 11.00 -7.64
C GLU A 92 11.78 11.31 -6.43
N PRO A 93 11.52 10.34 -5.53
CA PRO A 93 10.71 10.58 -4.35
C PRO A 93 11.23 11.72 -3.49
N LEU A 94 10.36 12.65 -3.07
CA LEU A 94 10.73 13.80 -2.25
C LEU A 94 11.22 13.40 -0.85
N ILE A 95 10.80 12.25 -0.36
CA ILE A 95 11.24 11.68 0.91
C ILE A 95 11.81 10.30 0.61
N PRO A 96 13.02 9.97 1.10
CA PRO A 96 13.61 8.66 0.91
C PRO A 96 12.69 7.52 1.34
N ALA A 97 12.56 6.50 0.51
CA ALA A 97 11.67 5.37 0.71
C ALA A 97 12.41 4.03 0.64
N LYS A 98 11.84 3.01 1.27
CA LYS A 98 12.29 1.62 1.11
C LYS A 98 11.57 1.01 -0.09
N LYS A 99 12.33 0.65 -1.13
CA LYS A 99 11.77 -0.08 -2.28
C LYS A 99 11.63 -1.56 -1.96
N ARG A 100 10.43 -2.11 -2.16
CA ARG A 100 10.15 -3.54 -2.08
C ARG A 100 9.27 -3.94 -3.27
N GLY A 101 9.81 -4.79 -4.12
CA GLY A 101 9.13 -5.17 -5.36
C GLY A 101 8.77 -3.97 -6.23
N ARG A 102 7.49 -3.77 -6.49
CA ARG A 102 6.94 -2.69 -7.33
C ARG A 102 6.50 -1.45 -6.58
N HIS A 103 6.71 -1.40 -5.26
CA HIS A 103 6.21 -0.34 -4.41
C HIS A 103 7.32 0.32 -3.60
N LEU A 104 7.05 1.53 -3.19
CA LEU A 104 7.81 2.28 -2.21
C LEU A 104 7.08 2.30 -0.88
N TYR A 105 7.83 2.25 0.20
CA TYR A 105 7.31 2.22 1.55
C TYR A 105 8.00 3.24 2.43
N TRP A 106 7.22 3.98 3.20
CA TRP A 106 7.66 4.88 4.26
C TRP A 106 7.10 4.39 5.58
N SER A 107 7.93 4.18 6.57
CA SER A 107 7.53 3.62 7.86
C SER A 107 8.41 4.12 9.00
N ASN A 108 7.89 4.12 10.22
CA ASN A 108 8.65 4.41 11.43
C ASN A 108 9.19 3.14 12.12
N PHE A 109 9.22 2.03 11.42
CA PHE A 109 9.82 0.77 11.85
C PHE A 109 10.57 0.12 10.69
N ASN A 110 11.39 -0.89 10.99
CA ASN A 110 12.08 -1.64 9.96
C ASN A 110 11.13 -2.65 9.32
N ILE A 111 11.02 -2.59 7.98
CA ILE A 111 10.30 -3.59 7.21
C ILE A 111 11.29 -4.60 6.61
N PRO A 112 10.95 -5.88 6.53
CA PRO A 112 11.80 -6.92 5.93
C PRO A 112 12.19 -6.59 4.49
N ASN A 113 13.31 -7.15 4.05
CA ASN A 113 13.76 -7.00 2.67
C ASN A 113 12.85 -7.76 1.69
N ILE A 114 12.36 -8.92 2.11
CA ILE A 114 11.43 -9.75 1.36
C ILE A 114 10.07 -9.70 2.04
N LEU A 115 9.09 -9.15 1.37
CA LEU A 115 7.72 -9.04 1.89
C LEU A 115 6.84 -10.23 1.47
N SER A 116 7.15 -10.83 0.33
CA SER A 116 6.41 -11.97 -0.22
C SER A 116 7.31 -12.75 -1.18
N ASN A 117 7.21 -14.07 -1.13
CA ASN A 117 7.87 -14.97 -2.07
C ASN A 117 7.00 -15.29 -3.30
N ARG A 118 5.82 -14.71 -3.40
CA ARG A 118 4.88 -14.95 -4.49
C ARG A 118 5.33 -14.26 -5.77
N LYS A 119 5.24 -14.99 -6.87
CA LYS A 119 5.54 -14.41 -8.20
C LYS A 119 4.39 -13.48 -8.60
N ASN A 120 4.73 -12.23 -8.90
CA ASN A 120 3.75 -11.29 -9.42
C ASN A 120 3.15 -11.81 -10.74
N PRO A 121 1.83 -11.68 -10.95
CA PRO A 121 1.20 -12.09 -12.18
C PRO A 121 1.69 -11.24 -13.35
N GLN A 122 1.84 -11.87 -14.52
CA GLN A 122 2.17 -11.15 -15.75
C GLN A 122 0.98 -10.31 -16.18
N LEU A 123 1.22 -9.02 -16.39
CA LEU A 123 0.23 -8.05 -16.85
C LEU A 123 0.36 -7.88 -18.38
N GLY A 124 -0.75 -7.71 -19.08
CA GLY A 124 -0.71 -7.36 -20.50
C GLY A 124 -1.82 -7.87 -21.42
N ASN A 125 -2.45 -9.00 -21.12
CA ASN A 125 -3.60 -9.49 -21.87
C ASN A 125 -4.82 -9.56 -20.97
N ALA A 126 -5.82 -8.73 -21.20
CA ALA A 126 -6.93 -8.47 -20.29
C ALA A 126 -7.64 -9.76 -19.76
N GLN A 127 -7.87 -10.75 -20.63
CA GLN A 127 -8.55 -11.99 -20.21
C GLN A 127 -7.63 -12.92 -19.39
N LYS A 128 -6.38 -13.10 -19.84
CA LYS A 128 -5.39 -13.90 -19.11
C LYS A 128 -4.99 -13.21 -17.80
N GLU A 129 -4.94 -11.90 -17.84
CA GLU A 129 -4.57 -11.09 -16.69
C GLU A 129 -5.58 -11.18 -15.54
N ILE A 130 -6.89 -11.07 -15.83
CA ILE A 130 -7.89 -11.14 -14.76
C ILE A 130 -7.90 -12.52 -14.08
N LYS A 131 -7.64 -13.58 -14.85
CA LYS A 131 -7.50 -14.94 -14.29
C LYS A 131 -6.27 -15.02 -13.38
N ALA A 132 -5.11 -14.57 -13.86
CA ALA A 132 -3.86 -14.59 -13.08
C ALA A 132 -3.97 -13.73 -11.81
N LEU A 133 -4.65 -12.58 -11.88
CA LEU A 133 -4.90 -11.73 -10.72
C LEU A 133 -5.89 -12.36 -9.75
N SER A 134 -6.90 -13.09 -10.25
CA SER A 134 -7.85 -13.82 -9.40
C SER A 134 -7.16 -14.93 -8.62
N GLU A 135 -6.29 -15.69 -9.28
CA GLU A 135 -5.47 -16.73 -8.64
C GLU A 135 -4.49 -16.11 -7.63
N PHE A 136 -3.86 -14.99 -7.99
CA PHE A 136 -2.91 -14.29 -7.12
C PHE A 136 -3.56 -13.74 -5.86
N HIS A 137 -4.77 -13.19 -5.94
CA HIS A 137 -5.46 -12.59 -4.79
C HIS A 137 -6.42 -13.55 -4.08
N ASP A 138 -6.51 -14.80 -4.54
CA ASP A 138 -7.47 -15.78 -4.03
C ASP A 138 -8.90 -15.21 -4.01
N TYR A 139 -9.27 -14.54 -5.11
CA TYR A 139 -10.57 -13.91 -5.27
C TYR A 139 -11.04 -13.90 -6.71
N ASP A 140 -12.24 -14.43 -6.98
CA ASP A 140 -12.84 -14.43 -8.32
C ASP A 140 -13.39 -13.04 -8.70
N PHE A 141 -12.56 -12.23 -9.36
CA PHE A 141 -12.97 -10.92 -9.84
C PHE A 141 -14.04 -10.95 -10.94
N THR A 142 -14.35 -12.11 -11.54
CA THR A 142 -15.42 -12.20 -12.54
C THR A 142 -16.79 -11.96 -11.92
N LYS A 143 -16.94 -12.22 -10.63
CA LYS A 143 -18.16 -11.98 -9.85
C LYS A 143 -18.41 -10.52 -9.52
N TYR A 144 -17.38 -9.66 -9.69
CA TYR A 144 -17.53 -8.25 -9.40
C TYR A 144 -18.48 -7.55 -10.37
N LYS A 145 -19.47 -6.83 -9.83
CA LYS A 145 -20.52 -6.10 -10.57
C LYS A 145 -20.54 -4.60 -10.22
N GLY A 146 -19.39 -4.01 -9.91
CA GLY A 146 -19.29 -2.58 -9.63
C GLY A 146 -18.95 -1.74 -10.88
N GLU A 147 -18.93 -0.43 -10.72
CA GLU A 147 -18.69 0.54 -11.79
C GLU A 147 -17.25 0.53 -12.31
N GLN A 148 -16.28 0.14 -11.47
CA GLN A 148 -14.89 0.10 -11.87
C GLN A 148 -14.58 -1.14 -12.70
N SER A 149 -13.60 -1.02 -13.60
CA SER A 149 -13.08 -2.18 -14.32
C SER A 149 -12.48 -3.21 -13.36
N ARG A 150 -12.83 -4.49 -13.56
CA ARG A 150 -12.33 -5.63 -12.77
C ARG A 150 -10.81 -5.67 -12.70
N THR A 151 -10.17 -5.46 -13.84
CA THR A 151 -8.71 -5.44 -13.96
C THR A 151 -8.09 -4.30 -13.18
N LYS A 152 -8.69 -3.08 -13.24
CA LYS A 152 -8.21 -1.94 -12.46
C LYS A 152 -8.32 -2.21 -10.96
N MET A 153 -9.44 -2.77 -10.52
CA MET A 153 -9.63 -3.11 -9.12
C MET A 153 -8.62 -4.16 -8.65
N ALA A 154 -8.44 -5.23 -9.44
CA ALA A 154 -7.52 -6.31 -9.09
C ALA A 154 -6.04 -5.85 -9.06
N ARG A 155 -5.64 -4.93 -9.96
CA ARG A 155 -4.29 -4.33 -9.97
C ARG A 155 -4.02 -3.44 -8.77
N ASN A 156 -5.05 -2.85 -8.17
CA ASN A 156 -4.93 -1.93 -7.05
C ASN A 156 -4.89 -2.65 -5.68
N LEU A 157 -5.09 -3.97 -5.66
CA LEU A 157 -4.96 -4.72 -4.43
C LEU A 157 -3.49 -4.96 -4.10
N VAL A 158 -3.15 -4.77 -2.84
CA VAL A 158 -1.84 -5.14 -2.28
C VAL A 158 -1.76 -6.67 -2.18
N ASP A 159 -0.56 -7.22 -2.39
CA ASP A 159 -0.30 -8.63 -2.10
C ASP A 159 -0.56 -8.91 -0.61
N TYR A 160 -1.48 -9.81 -0.32
CA TYR A 160 -1.88 -10.09 1.06
C TYR A 160 -0.74 -10.69 1.89
N GLU A 161 0.20 -11.43 1.28
CA GLU A 161 1.38 -11.93 2.00
C GLU A 161 2.32 -10.79 2.39
N ALA A 162 2.51 -9.82 1.50
CA ALA A 162 3.26 -8.63 1.84
C ALA A 162 2.60 -7.85 2.98
N GLY A 163 1.27 -7.69 2.92
CA GLY A 163 0.51 -7.07 4.00
C GLY A 163 0.63 -7.81 5.32
N LYS A 164 0.49 -9.14 5.29
CA LYS A 164 0.67 -10.02 6.45
C LYS A 164 2.07 -9.90 7.05
N THR A 165 3.11 -9.98 6.21
CA THR A 165 4.52 -9.87 6.64
C THR A 165 4.78 -8.54 7.36
N ILE A 166 4.29 -7.45 6.83
CA ILE A 166 4.43 -6.12 7.44
C ILE A 166 3.71 -6.07 8.78
N PHE A 167 2.47 -6.57 8.85
CA PHE A 167 1.68 -6.55 10.07
C PHE A 167 2.26 -7.44 11.17
N GLU A 168 2.73 -8.63 10.82
CA GLU A 168 3.45 -9.52 11.76
C GLU A 168 4.73 -8.87 12.30
N THR A 169 5.45 -8.13 11.43
CA THR A 169 6.63 -7.36 11.85
C THR A 169 6.25 -6.29 12.90
N VAL A 170 5.13 -5.60 12.70
CA VAL A 170 4.62 -4.61 13.67
C VAL A 170 4.28 -5.26 15.01
N LEU A 171 3.72 -6.46 14.98
CA LEU A 171 3.36 -7.23 16.18
C LEU A 171 4.56 -7.92 16.84
N GLY A 172 5.76 -7.83 16.27
CA GLY A 172 6.95 -8.52 16.79
C GLY A 172 6.89 -10.04 16.60
N ILE A 173 6.09 -10.53 15.64
CA ILE A 173 6.02 -11.94 15.30
C ILE A 173 7.20 -12.26 14.38
N VAL A 174 8.19 -13.00 14.91
CA VAL A 174 9.38 -13.43 14.18
C VAL A 174 9.05 -14.69 13.38
N ARG A 175 9.27 -14.67 12.06
CA ARG A 175 9.17 -15.87 11.22
C ARG A 175 10.47 -16.65 11.25
N ARG A 176 10.41 -17.98 11.20
CA ARG A 176 11.62 -18.86 11.15
C ARG A 176 12.54 -18.54 9.98
N GLU A 177 12.02 -17.99 8.89
CA GLU A 177 12.79 -17.59 7.71
C GLU A 177 13.65 -16.34 7.94
N ASP A 178 13.26 -15.48 8.88
CA ASP A 178 14.00 -14.26 9.21
C ASP A 178 15.23 -14.55 10.08
N ILE A 179 15.21 -15.63 10.88
CA ILE A 179 16.31 -16.03 11.76
C ILE A 179 17.56 -16.44 10.94
N ASN A 180 17.35 -17.07 9.77
CA ASN A 180 18.46 -17.49 8.90
C ASN A 180 19.13 -16.33 8.13
N GLN A 181 18.58 -15.11 8.16
CA GLN A 181 19.18 -13.95 7.51
C GLN A 181 20.06 -13.11 8.47
N GLU A 182 19.84 -13.19 9.77
CA GLU A 182 20.66 -12.50 10.77
C GLU A 182 21.95 -13.25 11.11
N GLU A 183 22.02 -14.57 10.86
CA GLU A 183 23.22 -15.37 11.11
C GLU A 183 24.26 -15.30 9.97
N LEU A 184 24.01 -14.55 8.89
CA LEU A 184 24.89 -14.43 7.72
C LEU A 184 25.68 -13.12 7.65
N PHE A 185 25.69 -12.31 8.73
CA PHE A 185 26.48 -11.07 8.82
C PHE A 185 27.22 -10.93 10.14
#